data_36125fac446a2684c2f3bc534d901b8a
#
_entry.id   36125fac446a2684c2f3bc534d901b8a
#
_cell.length_a   1.000
_cell.length_b   1.000
_cell.length_c   1.000
_cell.angle_alpha   90.00
_cell.angle_beta   90.00
_cell.angle_gamma   90.00
#
_symmetry.space_group_name_H-M   'P 1'
#
loop_
_entity.id
_entity.type
_entity.pdbx_description
1 polymer ?
#
loop_
_entity_poly.entity_id
_entity_poly.type
_entity_poly.pdbx_seq_one_letter_code
_entity_poly.pdbx_strand_id
1 'polypeptide(L)'
;MTALTLSTAAAPGLRADAIVIGVAKGANGPSVAPGAEAVDKAYDGRLAGVLETLGATGAEGEVTKLPAPSGFKAPVVVAVGLGAEPEKDAGFDAEALRRAAGAAARALAGTKKAAFALPLTDAADAGVVAEGVLLGAYSFDAYKESAKETKPAKGNGNGKAPLAEAALLGGKPRDKAYKAAIERAAAVAEELNRARDLVNTPPNDLNPEAFAAVAQAAAKEHGIKVQVLDEKALTKGGYGGILGVGAGSASGPRLVKLSYTSPKAKKSLAFVGKGITYDSGGISLKPAGHNETMKCDMAGAAAVFAAVVAAARLGLEVNVTGWLALAENMPSGSATRPGDVLRMYSGKTVEVLNTDAEGRLVLADALWAASQEKPDAIIDVATLTGAMMLALGSRTYGIMANDDAFRSAVHEAAEESGEPAWPMPLPEHLRKGMDSPTADIANMGERMGGGLVAGLFLREFVGEGITWAHLDIAGPAFNEGGPFGYTPKGGTGTAVRTLVRVAERVALGDLG
;
A
#
# COMPACT_ATOMS: atom_id res chain seq x y z
N MET A 1 -18.09 -1.01 1.55
CA MET A 1 -17.05 -1.80 2.25
C MET A 1 -17.71 -2.96 2.99
N THR A 2 -17.01 -4.09 3.20
CA THR A 2 -17.51 -5.24 3.97
C THR A 2 -17.72 -4.84 5.43
N ALA A 3 -18.92 -5.11 5.95
CA ALA A 3 -19.22 -4.87 7.37
C ALA A 3 -18.59 -5.95 8.24
N LEU A 4 -17.88 -5.54 9.31
CA LEU A 4 -17.24 -6.44 10.25
C LEU A 4 -18.01 -6.53 11.56
N THR A 5 -18.11 -7.75 12.12
CA THR A 5 -18.68 -7.99 13.43
C THR A 5 -17.84 -9.01 14.21
N LEU A 6 -17.70 -8.80 15.52
CA LEU A 6 -17.14 -9.78 16.43
C LEU A 6 -18.27 -10.67 16.97
N SER A 7 -18.07 -11.97 17.08
CA SER A 7 -19.09 -12.90 17.56
C SER A 7 -18.52 -13.95 18.50
N THR A 8 -19.23 -14.18 19.61
CA THR A 8 -18.99 -15.29 20.53
C THR A 8 -19.83 -16.53 20.19
N ALA A 9 -20.63 -16.46 19.12
CA ALA A 9 -21.49 -17.56 18.71
C ALA A 9 -20.65 -18.73 18.17
N ALA A 10 -21.08 -19.95 18.48
CA ALA A 10 -20.51 -21.14 17.86
C ALA A 10 -20.90 -21.23 16.39
N ALA A 11 -19.98 -21.72 15.55
CA ALA A 11 -20.16 -21.82 14.11
C ALA A 11 -21.45 -22.52 13.66
N PRO A 12 -21.92 -23.63 14.26
CA PRO A 12 -23.14 -24.32 13.83
C PRO A 12 -24.41 -23.46 13.91
N GLY A 13 -24.49 -22.62 14.95
CA GLY A 13 -25.69 -21.80 15.24
C GLY A 13 -25.78 -20.50 14.45
N LEU A 14 -24.69 -20.06 13.83
CA LEU A 14 -24.64 -18.78 13.15
C LEU A 14 -25.33 -18.81 11.79
N ARG A 15 -26.24 -17.87 11.54
CA ARG A 15 -26.84 -17.68 10.22
C ARG A 15 -25.84 -16.95 9.32
N ALA A 16 -25.21 -17.68 8.43
CA ALA A 16 -24.28 -17.18 7.42
C ALA A 16 -24.44 -18.02 6.13
N ASP A 17 -23.93 -17.52 5.01
CA ASP A 17 -23.92 -18.25 3.75
C ASP A 17 -22.69 -19.17 3.67
N ALA A 18 -21.64 -18.86 4.42
CA ALA A 18 -20.42 -19.66 4.48
C ALA A 18 -19.74 -19.56 5.86
N ILE A 19 -19.02 -20.61 6.24
CA ILE A 19 -18.09 -20.62 7.37
C ILE A 19 -16.69 -20.82 6.82
N VAL A 20 -15.78 -19.91 7.14
CA VAL A 20 -14.36 -20.00 6.79
C VAL A 20 -13.61 -20.63 7.95
N ILE A 21 -12.78 -21.61 7.66
CA ILE A 21 -11.90 -22.28 8.62
C ILE A 21 -10.46 -22.26 8.13
N GLY A 22 -9.50 -22.27 9.06
CA GLY A 22 -8.08 -22.38 8.76
C GLY A 22 -7.64 -23.85 8.63
N VAL A 23 -6.73 -24.09 7.68
CA VAL A 23 -6.09 -25.38 7.48
C VAL A 23 -4.59 -25.16 7.31
N ALA A 24 -3.76 -25.82 8.12
CA ALA A 24 -2.31 -25.76 8.00
C ALA A 24 -1.76 -26.91 7.17
N LYS A 25 -0.56 -26.71 6.62
CA LYS A 25 0.22 -27.76 5.97
C LYS A 25 1.00 -28.53 7.05
N GLY A 26 0.42 -29.60 7.56
CA GLY A 26 1.07 -30.49 8.52
C GLY A 26 2.04 -31.47 7.87
N ALA A 27 2.78 -32.22 8.68
CA ALA A 27 3.79 -33.19 8.22
C ALA A 27 3.18 -34.36 7.42
N ASN A 28 1.96 -34.78 7.75
CA ASN A 28 1.27 -35.91 7.14
C ASN A 28 0.00 -35.55 6.35
N GLY A 29 -0.06 -34.34 5.82
CA GLY A 29 -1.22 -33.82 5.10
C GLY A 29 -1.83 -32.58 5.76
N PRO A 30 -3.01 -32.13 5.32
CA PRO A 30 -3.66 -30.95 5.88
C PRO A 30 -4.03 -31.17 7.36
N SER A 31 -3.79 -30.18 8.22
CA SER A 31 -4.22 -30.20 9.62
C SER A 31 -5.23 -29.08 9.88
N VAL A 32 -6.24 -29.36 10.70
CA VAL A 32 -7.30 -28.38 11.03
C VAL A 32 -6.77 -27.40 12.07
N ALA A 33 -6.84 -26.10 11.75
CA ALA A 33 -6.33 -25.07 12.64
C ALA A 33 -7.34 -24.76 13.79
N PRO A 34 -6.87 -24.17 14.90
CA PRO A 34 -7.72 -23.68 15.99
C PRO A 34 -8.84 -22.76 15.50
N GLY A 35 -10.00 -22.83 16.16
CA GLY A 35 -11.23 -22.13 15.78
C GLY A 35 -12.21 -22.98 14.96
N ALA A 36 -11.72 -24.06 14.32
CA ALA A 36 -12.53 -24.95 13.50
C ALA A 36 -13.03 -26.21 14.22
N GLU A 37 -12.83 -26.34 15.53
CA GLU A 37 -13.13 -27.55 16.32
C GLU A 37 -14.59 -27.98 16.20
N ALA A 38 -15.53 -27.03 16.17
CA ALA A 38 -16.96 -27.34 16.02
C ALA A 38 -17.29 -27.89 14.63
N VAL A 39 -16.55 -27.46 13.61
CA VAL A 39 -16.69 -27.95 12.23
C VAL A 39 -16.10 -29.34 12.15
N ASP A 40 -14.88 -29.58 12.64
CA ASP A 40 -14.22 -30.88 12.62
C ASP A 40 -15.05 -31.94 13.38
N LYS A 41 -15.56 -31.59 14.57
CA LYS A 41 -16.45 -32.46 15.34
C LYS A 41 -17.69 -32.89 14.54
N ALA A 42 -18.23 -32.00 13.72
CA ALA A 42 -19.41 -32.31 12.91
C ALA A 42 -19.10 -33.20 11.68
N TYR A 43 -17.84 -33.36 11.36
CA TYR A 43 -17.31 -34.36 10.43
C TYR A 43 -16.76 -35.61 11.16
N ASP A 44 -17.17 -35.83 12.41
CA ASP A 44 -16.70 -36.95 13.29
C ASP A 44 -15.16 -36.98 13.46
N GLY A 45 -14.50 -35.82 13.49
CA GLY A 45 -13.03 -35.70 13.58
C GLY A 45 -12.29 -36.12 12.33
N ARG A 46 -12.97 -36.20 11.18
CA ARG A 46 -12.40 -36.64 9.89
C ARG A 46 -12.22 -35.52 8.87
N LEU A 47 -12.37 -34.27 9.30
CA LEU A 47 -12.33 -33.13 8.38
C LEU A 47 -10.99 -33.04 7.62
N ALA A 48 -9.86 -33.29 8.28
CA ALA A 48 -8.55 -33.32 7.62
C ALA A 48 -8.49 -34.33 6.46
N GLY A 49 -8.95 -35.57 6.69
CA GLY A 49 -8.99 -36.60 5.64
C GLY A 49 -9.99 -36.28 4.51
N VAL A 50 -11.11 -35.60 4.82
CA VAL A 50 -12.04 -35.12 3.78
C VAL A 50 -11.36 -34.05 2.92
N LEU A 51 -10.66 -33.10 3.53
CA LEU A 51 -9.93 -32.04 2.84
C LEU A 51 -8.80 -32.62 1.97
N GLU A 52 -8.03 -33.59 2.49
CA GLU A 52 -7.01 -34.30 1.74
C GLU A 52 -7.59 -35.02 0.51
N THR A 53 -8.73 -35.70 0.68
CA THR A 53 -9.44 -36.35 -0.44
C THR A 53 -9.88 -35.35 -1.52
N LEU A 54 -10.18 -34.10 -1.14
CA LEU A 54 -10.49 -33.00 -2.05
C LEU A 54 -9.26 -32.33 -2.65
N GLY A 55 -8.06 -32.80 -2.32
CA GLY A 55 -6.78 -32.27 -2.80
C GLY A 55 -6.27 -31.07 -2.05
N ALA A 56 -6.86 -30.70 -0.91
CA ALA A 56 -6.35 -29.61 -0.08
C ALA A 56 -5.03 -30.02 0.58
N THR A 57 -4.06 -29.11 0.56
CA THR A 57 -2.73 -29.32 1.15
C THR A 57 -2.47 -28.45 2.38
N GLY A 58 -3.29 -27.42 2.59
CA GLY A 58 -3.05 -26.38 3.59
C GLY A 58 -2.03 -25.33 3.15
N ALA A 59 -1.61 -25.32 1.88
CA ALA A 59 -0.69 -24.33 1.35
C ALA A 59 -1.28 -22.92 1.49
N GLU A 60 -0.42 -21.91 1.71
CA GLU A 60 -0.82 -20.53 1.94
C GLU A 60 -1.78 -20.02 0.85
N GLY A 61 -2.95 -19.54 1.28
CA GLY A 61 -3.95 -18.97 0.40
C GLY A 61 -4.72 -19.94 -0.48
N GLU A 62 -4.48 -21.25 -0.36
CA GLU A 62 -5.28 -22.28 -0.99
C GLU A 62 -6.72 -22.23 -0.46
N VAL A 63 -7.72 -22.36 -1.35
CA VAL A 63 -9.14 -22.30 -0.96
C VAL A 63 -9.88 -23.53 -1.45
N THR A 64 -10.42 -24.32 -0.52
CA THR A 64 -11.25 -25.49 -0.81
C THR A 64 -12.64 -25.29 -0.25
N LYS A 65 -13.67 -25.48 -1.09
CA LYS A 65 -15.10 -25.38 -0.70
C LYS A 65 -15.71 -26.76 -0.58
N LEU A 66 -16.44 -26.98 0.50
CA LEU A 66 -17.15 -28.24 0.75
C LEU A 66 -18.54 -27.96 1.33
N PRO A 67 -19.53 -28.86 1.14
CA PRO A 67 -20.83 -28.72 1.79
C PRO A 67 -20.70 -28.69 3.30
N ALA A 68 -21.47 -27.86 3.98
CA ALA A 68 -21.49 -27.88 5.44
C ALA A 68 -22.15 -29.15 5.98
N PRO A 69 -21.72 -29.66 7.14
CA PRO A 69 -22.29 -30.85 7.74
C PRO A 69 -23.72 -30.59 8.27
N SER A 70 -24.46 -31.68 8.50
CA SER A 70 -25.80 -31.60 9.09
C SER A 70 -25.77 -30.86 10.43
N GLY A 71 -26.79 -30.03 10.68
CA GLY A 71 -26.89 -29.20 11.87
C GLY A 71 -26.28 -27.79 11.77
N PHE A 72 -25.57 -27.48 10.69
CA PHE A 72 -25.11 -26.12 10.41
C PHE A 72 -26.19 -25.33 9.68
N LYS A 73 -26.29 -24.03 10.02
CA LYS A 73 -27.20 -23.09 9.31
C LYS A 73 -26.56 -22.56 8.01
N ALA A 74 -25.24 -22.52 7.96
CA ALA A 74 -24.50 -22.16 6.76
C ALA A 74 -24.42 -23.39 5.82
N PRO A 75 -24.67 -23.23 4.51
CA PRO A 75 -24.64 -24.35 3.55
C PRO A 75 -23.24 -24.75 3.11
N VAL A 76 -22.23 -23.90 3.32
CA VAL A 76 -20.87 -24.11 2.78
C VAL A 76 -19.82 -23.89 3.88
N VAL A 77 -18.81 -24.76 3.91
CA VAL A 77 -17.54 -24.53 4.60
C VAL A 77 -16.49 -24.16 3.58
N VAL A 78 -15.68 -23.17 3.90
CA VAL A 78 -14.53 -22.71 3.10
C VAL A 78 -13.28 -22.92 3.91
N ALA A 79 -12.51 -23.92 3.55
CA ALA A 79 -11.18 -24.16 4.12
C ALA A 79 -10.15 -23.30 3.41
N VAL A 80 -9.37 -22.52 4.17
CA VAL A 80 -8.30 -21.67 3.63
C VAL A 80 -6.96 -22.08 4.23
N GLY A 81 -5.96 -22.24 3.37
CA GLY A 81 -4.61 -22.63 3.74
C GLY A 81 -3.87 -21.51 4.47
N LEU A 82 -3.30 -21.84 5.64
CA LEU A 82 -2.48 -20.97 6.49
C LEU A 82 -0.97 -21.13 6.23
N GLY A 83 -0.58 -22.06 5.34
CA GLY A 83 0.82 -22.43 5.18
C GLY A 83 1.31 -23.41 6.26
N ALA A 84 2.59 -23.37 6.58
CA ALA A 84 3.20 -24.29 7.53
C ALA A 84 2.50 -24.27 8.90
N GLU A 85 2.35 -25.44 9.50
CA GLU A 85 1.89 -25.56 10.88
C GLU A 85 2.91 -24.93 11.82
N PRO A 86 2.48 -24.07 12.76
CA PRO A 86 3.41 -23.44 13.69
C PRO A 86 4.05 -24.48 14.62
N GLU A 87 5.21 -24.15 15.19
CA GLU A 87 5.81 -24.94 16.25
C GLU A 87 4.86 -25.09 17.43
N LYS A 88 5.06 -26.15 18.23
CA LYS A 88 4.23 -26.41 19.40
C LYS A 88 4.23 -25.19 20.32
N ASP A 89 3.04 -24.78 20.72
CA ASP A 89 2.76 -23.63 21.58
C ASP A 89 3.04 -22.24 20.93
N ALA A 90 3.40 -22.20 19.64
CA ALA A 90 3.47 -20.97 18.87
C ALA A 90 2.13 -20.67 18.18
N GLY A 91 1.81 -19.37 18.02
CA GLY A 91 0.68 -18.91 17.21
C GLY A 91 1.01 -18.97 15.72
N PHE A 92 0.00 -18.85 14.87
CA PHE A 92 0.20 -18.62 13.45
C PHE A 92 0.81 -17.26 13.21
N ASP A 93 1.65 -17.16 12.19
CA ASP A 93 2.18 -15.88 11.73
C ASP A 93 1.05 -14.91 11.35
N ALA A 94 1.17 -13.65 11.78
CA ALA A 94 0.16 -12.62 11.56
C ALA A 94 -0.12 -12.40 10.06
N GLU A 95 0.94 -12.42 9.24
CA GLU A 95 0.77 -12.23 7.78
C GLU A 95 0.11 -13.45 7.12
N ALA A 96 0.39 -14.67 7.58
CA ALA A 96 -0.29 -15.89 7.12
C ALA A 96 -1.80 -15.80 7.42
N LEU A 97 -2.20 -15.36 8.61
CA LEU A 97 -3.60 -15.14 8.97
C LEU A 97 -4.25 -14.05 8.10
N ARG A 98 -3.56 -12.94 7.87
CA ARG A 98 -4.04 -11.83 7.04
C ARG A 98 -4.26 -12.28 5.60
N ARG A 99 -3.29 -12.99 5.01
CA ARG A 99 -3.36 -13.50 3.63
C ARG A 99 -4.46 -14.54 3.47
N ALA A 100 -4.61 -15.46 4.41
CA ALA A 100 -5.67 -16.45 4.40
C ALA A 100 -7.06 -15.81 4.49
N ALA A 101 -7.25 -14.88 5.43
CA ALA A 101 -8.50 -14.14 5.56
C ALA A 101 -8.86 -13.38 4.25
N GLY A 102 -7.87 -12.77 3.62
CA GLY A 102 -8.04 -12.08 2.35
C GLY A 102 -8.37 -13.01 1.18
N ALA A 103 -7.69 -14.15 1.07
CA ALA A 103 -7.97 -15.15 0.06
C ALA A 103 -9.40 -15.70 0.19
N ALA A 104 -9.84 -16.00 1.41
CA ALA A 104 -11.19 -16.44 1.71
C ALA A 104 -12.24 -15.38 1.37
N ALA A 105 -12.01 -14.12 1.77
CA ALA A 105 -12.93 -13.01 1.46
C ALA A 105 -13.09 -12.81 -0.04
N ARG A 106 -12.01 -12.86 -0.80
CA ARG A 106 -12.05 -12.79 -2.28
C ARG A 106 -12.80 -13.98 -2.89
N ALA A 107 -12.57 -15.20 -2.40
CA ALA A 107 -13.26 -16.41 -2.89
C ALA A 107 -14.76 -16.41 -2.58
N LEU A 108 -15.20 -15.55 -1.66
CA LEU A 108 -16.58 -15.35 -1.24
C LEU A 108 -17.25 -14.13 -1.88
N ALA A 109 -16.65 -13.56 -2.92
CA ALA A 109 -17.32 -12.52 -3.71
C ALA A 109 -18.72 -13.02 -4.18
N GLY A 110 -19.74 -12.17 -4.05
CA GLY A 110 -21.15 -12.50 -4.30
C GLY A 110 -21.89 -13.10 -3.10
N THR A 111 -21.21 -13.32 -1.97
CA THR A 111 -21.79 -13.84 -0.73
C THR A 111 -22.26 -12.68 0.16
N LYS A 112 -23.42 -12.81 0.77
CA LYS A 112 -23.93 -11.76 1.68
C LYS A 112 -23.23 -11.78 3.03
N LYS A 113 -23.09 -12.96 3.64
CA LYS A 113 -22.52 -13.09 4.99
C LYS A 113 -21.65 -14.30 5.13
N ALA A 114 -20.44 -14.12 5.67
CA ALA A 114 -19.53 -15.22 6.02
C ALA A 114 -19.13 -15.13 7.50
N ALA A 115 -18.91 -16.28 8.12
CA ALA A 115 -18.34 -16.39 9.46
C ALA A 115 -16.89 -16.88 9.35
N PHE A 116 -15.95 -16.19 9.98
CA PHE A 116 -14.53 -16.52 9.96
C PHE A 116 -14.17 -17.17 11.31
N ALA A 117 -13.96 -18.48 11.27
CA ALA A 117 -13.50 -19.30 12.38
C ALA A 117 -12.01 -19.60 12.20
N LEU A 118 -11.20 -18.55 12.12
CA LEU A 118 -9.75 -18.60 12.03
C LEU A 118 -9.13 -18.55 13.45
N PRO A 119 -7.86 -18.91 13.62
CA PRO A 119 -7.17 -18.77 14.89
C PRO A 119 -7.22 -17.32 15.39
N LEU A 120 -7.84 -17.09 16.54
CA LEU A 120 -7.90 -15.80 17.23
C LEU A 120 -7.49 -16.03 18.69
N THR A 121 -6.24 -15.80 19.00
CA THR A 121 -5.72 -15.97 20.38
C THR A 121 -5.97 -14.71 21.21
N ASP A 122 -5.90 -13.54 20.56
CA ASP A 122 -6.05 -12.24 21.19
C ASP A 122 -6.68 -11.18 20.27
N ALA A 123 -6.63 -9.91 20.68
CA ALA A 123 -7.15 -8.79 19.93
C ALA A 123 -6.30 -8.44 18.69
N ALA A 124 -4.99 -8.72 18.71
CA ALA A 124 -4.11 -8.46 17.59
C ALA A 124 -4.46 -9.38 16.42
N ASP A 125 -4.65 -10.67 16.66
CA ASP A 125 -5.10 -11.63 15.66
C ASP A 125 -6.45 -11.22 15.05
N ALA A 126 -7.39 -10.74 15.88
CA ALA A 126 -8.68 -10.26 15.39
C ALA A 126 -8.51 -9.05 14.45
N GLY A 127 -7.61 -8.13 14.77
CA GLY A 127 -7.25 -6.99 13.91
C GLY A 127 -6.64 -7.44 12.58
N VAL A 128 -5.72 -8.38 12.62
CA VAL A 128 -5.04 -8.96 11.45
C VAL A 128 -6.03 -9.66 10.51
N VAL A 129 -6.90 -10.50 11.05
CA VAL A 129 -7.95 -11.19 10.27
C VAL A 129 -8.95 -10.18 9.68
N ALA A 130 -9.36 -9.17 10.45
CA ALA A 130 -10.23 -8.11 9.99
C ALA A 130 -9.62 -7.33 8.81
N GLU A 131 -8.35 -6.94 8.94
CA GLU A 131 -7.61 -6.25 7.88
C GLU A 131 -7.54 -7.12 6.61
N GLY A 132 -7.18 -8.40 6.76
CA GLY A 132 -7.15 -9.35 5.65
C GLY A 132 -8.49 -9.47 4.92
N VAL A 133 -9.60 -9.59 5.66
CA VAL A 133 -10.95 -9.63 5.09
C VAL A 133 -11.27 -8.37 4.29
N LEU A 134 -11.02 -7.19 4.86
CA LEU A 134 -11.33 -5.90 4.23
C LEU A 134 -10.49 -5.66 2.97
N LEU A 135 -9.20 -6.03 3.01
CA LEU A 135 -8.29 -5.90 1.88
C LEU A 135 -8.59 -6.91 0.77
N GLY A 136 -8.96 -8.15 1.15
CA GLY A 136 -9.29 -9.21 0.20
C GLY A 136 -10.66 -9.05 -0.47
N ALA A 137 -11.58 -8.35 0.18
CA ALA A 137 -12.90 -8.02 -0.36
C ALA A 137 -12.88 -6.81 -1.32
N TYR A 138 -11.71 -6.23 -1.60
CA TYR A 138 -11.57 -5.11 -2.52
C TYR A 138 -11.91 -5.50 -3.96
N SER A 139 -12.64 -4.63 -4.68
CA SER A 139 -12.83 -4.67 -6.13
C SER A 139 -12.81 -3.25 -6.71
N PHE A 140 -12.32 -3.12 -7.93
CA PHE A 140 -12.35 -1.87 -8.68
C PHE A 140 -13.17 -2.08 -9.96
N ASP A 141 -14.41 -1.62 -9.95
CA ASP A 141 -15.38 -1.82 -11.02
C ASP A 141 -15.98 -0.49 -11.53
N ALA A 142 -15.40 0.66 -11.13
CA ALA A 142 -15.96 2.00 -11.41
C ALA A 142 -16.22 2.27 -12.90
N TYR A 143 -15.48 1.63 -13.80
CA TYR A 143 -15.58 1.81 -15.25
C TYR A 143 -16.37 0.70 -15.98
N LYS A 144 -16.93 -0.26 -15.24
CA LYS A 144 -17.70 -1.35 -15.83
C LYS A 144 -19.19 -1.04 -15.82
N GLU A 145 -19.88 -1.31 -16.90
CA GLU A 145 -21.32 -1.10 -17.01
C GLU A 145 -22.11 -1.93 -15.98
N SER A 146 -21.64 -3.15 -15.68
CA SER A 146 -22.21 -4.02 -14.64
C SER A 146 -22.24 -3.40 -13.25
N ALA A 147 -21.37 -2.42 -12.97
CA ALA A 147 -21.38 -1.70 -11.69
C ALA A 147 -22.60 -0.76 -11.53
N LYS A 148 -23.28 -0.41 -12.62
CA LYS A 148 -24.48 0.45 -12.62
C LYS A 148 -25.77 -0.33 -12.35
N GLU A 149 -25.75 -1.65 -12.48
CA GLU A 149 -26.91 -2.52 -12.22
C GLU A 149 -26.96 -2.93 -10.75
N THR A 150 -27.91 -2.39 -10.01
CA THR A 150 -28.18 -2.71 -8.59
C THR A 150 -28.85 -4.08 -8.38
N LYS A 151 -29.02 -4.89 -9.44
CA LYS A 151 -29.57 -6.25 -9.35
C LYS A 151 -28.47 -7.30 -9.45
N PRO A 152 -28.46 -8.34 -8.58
CA PRO A 152 -27.50 -9.42 -8.70
C PRO A 152 -27.71 -10.11 -10.06
N ALA A 153 -26.72 -10.01 -10.92
CA ALA A 153 -26.75 -10.67 -12.23
C ALA A 153 -26.87 -12.19 -12.07
N LYS A 154 -27.94 -12.75 -12.54
CA LYS A 154 -28.06 -14.19 -12.81
C LYS A 154 -27.28 -14.48 -14.09
N GLY A 155 -26.00 -14.73 -14.00
CA GLY A 155 -25.19 -15.07 -15.16
C GLY A 155 -23.70 -15.13 -14.86
N ASN A 156 -22.97 -15.95 -15.59
CA ASN A 156 -21.54 -16.22 -15.49
C ASN A 156 -20.59 -15.04 -15.84
N GLY A 157 -20.93 -13.83 -15.49
CA GLY A 157 -20.09 -12.64 -15.66
C GLY A 157 -19.21 -12.38 -14.44
N ASN A 158 -17.95 -11.99 -14.67
CA ASN A 158 -16.89 -11.76 -13.68
C ASN A 158 -17.12 -10.54 -12.73
N GLY A 159 -18.35 -10.11 -12.48
CA GLY A 159 -18.69 -8.95 -11.64
C GLY A 159 -19.52 -9.33 -10.41
N LYS A 160 -19.00 -10.22 -9.55
CA LYS A 160 -19.65 -10.48 -8.25
C LYS A 160 -19.30 -9.35 -7.27
N ALA A 161 -20.34 -8.79 -6.60
CA ALA A 161 -20.11 -7.83 -5.53
C ALA A 161 -19.17 -8.40 -4.45
N PRO A 162 -18.37 -7.58 -3.76
CA PRO A 162 -17.58 -8.02 -2.62
C PRO A 162 -18.43 -8.71 -1.55
N LEU A 163 -17.80 -9.52 -0.69
CA LEU A 163 -18.43 -10.06 0.51
C LEU A 163 -19.06 -8.90 1.31
N ALA A 164 -20.37 -8.99 1.65
CA ALA A 164 -21.06 -7.85 2.27
C ALA A 164 -20.83 -7.77 3.79
N GLU A 165 -20.86 -8.92 4.49
CA GLU A 165 -20.68 -9.00 5.95
C GLU A 165 -19.71 -10.12 6.33
N ALA A 166 -18.80 -9.86 7.27
CA ALA A 166 -17.92 -10.85 7.89
C ALA A 166 -18.08 -10.83 9.41
N ALA A 167 -18.34 -12.01 10.00
CA ALA A 167 -18.38 -12.21 11.43
C ALA A 167 -17.13 -12.97 11.89
N LEU A 168 -16.30 -12.38 12.75
CA LEU A 168 -15.11 -13.02 13.32
C LEU A 168 -15.53 -13.82 14.56
N LEU A 169 -15.41 -15.14 14.49
CA LEU A 169 -15.75 -16.03 15.58
C LEU A 169 -14.61 -16.13 16.60
N GLY A 170 -14.94 -16.27 17.88
CA GLY A 170 -13.95 -16.23 18.97
C GLY A 170 -13.60 -14.83 19.45
N GLY A 171 -14.00 -13.79 18.70
CA GLY A 171 -13.80 -12.41 19.11
C GLY A 171 -14.65 -12.03 20.33
N LYS A 172 -14.17 -11.05 21.09
CA LYS A 172 -14.82 -10.57 22.32
C LYS A 172 -15.51 -9.21 22.09
N PRO A 173 -16.80 -9.15 21.71
CA PRO A 173 -17.47 -7.90 21.28
C PRO A 173 -17.53 -6.79 22.33
N ARG A 174 -17.39 -7.13 23.62
CA ARG A 174 -17.42 -6.18 24.74
C ARG A 174 -16.03 -5.74 25.20
N ASP A 175 -14.99 -6.40 24.73
CA ASP A 175 -13.60 -6.10 25.07
C ASP A 175 -13.12 -4.87 24.27
N LYS A 176 -12.53 -3.90 24.99
CA LYS A 176 -12.05 -2.64 24.40
C LYS A 176 -10.87 -2.87 23.44
N ALA A 177 -9.96 -3.81 23.74
CA ALA A 177 -8.81 -4.11 22.89
C ALA A 177 -9.26 -4.69 21.53
N TYR A 178 -10.23 -5.63 21.55
CA TYR A 178 -10.81 -6.16 20.30
C TYR A 178 -11.51 -5.09 19.47
N LYS A 179 -12.26 -4.19 20.10
CA LYS A 179 -12.90 -3.07 19.38
C LYS A 179 -11.87 -2.17 18.73
N ALA A 180 -10.87 -1.74 19.49
CA ALA A 180 -9.80 -0.88 18.98
C ALA A 180 -9.03 -1.54 17.82
N ALA A 181 -8.76 -2.86 17.90
CA ALA A 181 -8.10 -3.60 16.82
C ALA A 181 -8.94 -3.62 15.54
N ILE A 182 -10.26 -3.83 15.64
CA ILE A 182 -11.17 -3.80 14.48
C ILE A 182 -11.30 -2.38 13.91
N GLU A 183 -11.41 -1.37 14.76
CA GLU A 183 -11.48 0.04 14.32
C GLU A 183 -10.20 0.46 13.60
N ARG A 184 -9.03 0.06 14.13
CA ARG A 184 -7.75 0.28 13.47
C ARG A 184 -7.69 -0.42 12.11
N ALA A 185 -8.02 -1.71 12.07
CA ALA A 185 -8.03 -2.48 10.82
C ALA A 185 -8.94 -1.84 9.76
N ALA A 186 -10.13 -1.38 10.16
CA ALA A 186 -11.06 -0.71 9.28
C ALA A 186 -10.50 0.62 8.74
N ALA A 187 -9.93 1.46 9.61
CA ALA A 187 -9.36 2.74 9.21
C ALA A 187 -8.19 2.57 8.21
N VAL A 188 -7.25 1.65 8.51
CA VAL A 188 -6.09 1.38 7.65
C VAL A 188 -6.52 0.76 6.32
N ALA A 189 -7.39 -0.26 6.34
CA ALA A 189 -7.82 -0.94 5.13
C ALA A 189 -8.64 -0.03 4.20
N GLU A 190 -9.45 0.87 4.75
CA GLU A 190 -10.21 1.83 3.96
C GLU A 190 -9.32 2.80 3.21
N GLU A 191 -8.33 3.37 3.88
CA GLU A 191 -7.40 4.29 3.23
C GLU A 191 -6.45 3.58 2.25
N LEU A 192 -6.02 2.37 2.57
CA LEU A 192 -5.25 1.54 1.63
C LEU A 192 -6.08 1.23 0.37
N ASN A 193 -7.36 0.89 0.52
CA ASN A 193 -8.24 0.66 -0.62
C ASN A 193 -8.48 1.96 -1.42
N ARG A 194 -8.54 3.12 -0.77
CA ARG A 194 -8.58 4.43 -1.45
C ARG A 194 -7.30 4.67 -2.26
N ALA A 195 -6.13 4.31 -1.73
CA ALA A 195 -4.88 4.35 -2.51
C ALA A 195 -4.93 3.43 -3.73
N ARG A 196 -5.49 2.21 -3.58
CA ARG A 196 -5.72 1.29 -4.71
C ARG A 196 -6.64 1.90 -5.77
N ASP A 197 -7.73 2.55 -5.34
CA ASP A 197 -8.66 3.23 -6.26
C ASP A 197 -7.94 4.30 -7.07
N LEU A 198 -7.10 5.14 -6.44
CA LEU A 198 -6.30 6.15 -7.12
C LEU A 198 -5.36 5.52 -8.16
N VAL A 199 -4.61 4.49 -7.80
CA VAL A 199 -3.67 3.79 -8.69
C VAL A 199 -4.40 3.10 -9.86
N ASN A 200 -5.61 2.60 -9.64
CA ASN A 200 -6.40 1.93 -10.67
C ASN A 200 -7.14 2.89 -11.59
N THR A 201 -7.41 4.12 -11.14
CA THR A 201 -8.11 5.14 -11.93
C THR A 201 -7.30 5.49 -13.19
N PRO A 202 -7.91 5.48 -14.39
CA PRO A 202 -7.24 5.85 -15.62
C PRO A 202 -6.76 7.31 -15.60
N PRO A 203 -5.63 7.62 -16.28
CA PRO A 203 -5.01 8.95 -16.21
C PRO A 203 -5.83 10.06 -16.88
N ASN A 204 -6.77 9.74 -17.76
CA ASN A 204 -7.72 10.72 -18.30
C ASN A 204 -8.66 11.28 -17.23
N ASP A 205 -8.90 10.54 -16.14
CA ASP A 205 -9.74 10.94 -15.02
C ASP A 205 -8.93 11.33 -13.79
N LEU A 206 -7.69 10.81 -13.65
CA LEU A 206 -6.79 11.13 -12.54
C LEU A 206 -5.55 11.86 -13.03
N ASN A 207 -5.70 13.13 -13.39
CA ASN A 207 -4.60 14.05 -13.61
C ASN A 207 -4.15 14.73 -12.29
N PRO A 208 -3.10 15.58 -12.29
CA PRO A 208 -2.63 16.24 -11.06
C PRO A 208 -3.70 17.07 -10.33
N GLU A 209 -4.56 17.77 -11.05
CA GLU A 209 -5.64 18.57 -10.45
C GLU A 209 -6.73 17.69 -9.83
N ALA A 210 -7.13 16.61 -10.51
CA ALA A 210 -8.12 15.67 -9.98
C ALA A 210 -7.62 14.96 -8.70
N PHE A 211 -6.35 14.57 -8.68
CA PHE A 211 -5.77 13.99 -7.46
C PHE A 211 -5.72 15.01 -6.33
N ALA A 212 -5.32 16.26 -6.60
CA ALA A 212 -5.34 17.32 -5.60
C ALA A 212 -6.75 17.55 -5.04
N ALA A 213 -7.79 17.47 -5.88
CA ALA A 213 -9.18 17.60 -5.46
C ALA A 213 -9.62 16.45 -4.53
N VAL A 214 -9.22 15.21 -4.82
CA VAL A 214 -9.45 14.06 -3.93
C VAL A 214 -8.78 14.28 -2.57
N ALA A 215 -7.54 14.76 -2.56
CA ALA A 215 -6.80 15.04 -1.33
C ALA A 215 -7.48 16.17 -0.51
N GLN A 216 -7.97 17.21 -1.16
CA GLN A 216 -8.72 18.29 -0.50
C GLN A 216 -10.03 17.80 0.11
N ALA A 217 -10.77 16.94 -0.60
CA ALA A 217 -12.03 16.38 -0.10
C ALA A 217 -11.82 15.55 1.16
N ALA A 218 -10.84 14.64 1.14
CA ALA A 218 -10.49 13.80 2.30
C ALA A 218 -9.93 14.64 3.48
N ALA A 219 -9.13 15.67 3.18
CA ALA A 219 -8.62 16.58 4.21
C ALA A 219 -9.74 17.30 4.95
N LYS A 220 -10.77 17.76 4.21
CA LYS A 220 -11.96 18.40 4.79
C LYS A 220 -12.76 17.41 5.66
N GLU A 221 -12.92 16.18 5.21
CA GLU A 221 -13.65 15.13 5.92
C GLU A 221 -13.01 14.79 7.27
N HIS A 222 -11.68 14.74 7.31
CA HIS A 222 -10.92 14.27 8.48
C HIS A 222 -10.21 15.38 9.25
N GLY A 223 -10.54 16.66 9.01
CA GLY A 223 -9.98 17.78 9.75
C GLY A 223 -8.48 18.02 9.52
N ILE A 224 -7.95 17.57 8.38
CA ILE A 224 -6.56 17.76 7.97
C ILE A 224 -6.44 19.14 7.28
N LYS A 225 -5.39 19.90 7.59
CA LYS A 225 -5.08 21.11 6.85
C LYS A 225 -4.49 20.76 5.49
N VAL A 226 -4.97 21.42 4.43
CA VAL A 226 -4.49 21.17 3.06
C VAL A 226 -4.07 22.49 2.41
N GLN A 227 -2.94 22.44 1.72
CA GLN A 227 -2.47 23.52 0.84
C GLN A 227 -2.17 22.90 -0.53
N VAL A 228 -2.65 23.55 -1.58
CA VAL A 228 -2.36 23.16 -2.97
C VAL A 228 -1.64 24.31 -3.65
N LEU A 229 -0.44 24.06 -4.13
CA LEU A 229 0.30 24.98 -4.98
C LEU A 229 -0.03 24.62 -6.44
N ASP A 230 -0.65 25.55 -7.14
CA ASP A 230 -0.90 25.48 -8.58
C ASP A 230 0.35 25.94 -9.37
N GLU A 231 0.30 25.92 -10.69
CA GLU A 231 1.40 26.31 -11.56
C GLU A 231 1.92 27.74 -11.29
N LYS A 232 1.03 28.68 -10.95
CA LYS A 232 1.43 30.06 -10.62
C LYS A 232 2.20 30.11 -9.31
N ALA A 233 1.72 29.40 -8.31
CA ALA A 233 2.37 29.30 -6.99
C ALA A 233 3.70 28.57 -7.09
N LEU A 234 3.78 27.48 -7.86
CA LEU A 234 5.01 26.74 -8.13
C LEU A 234 6.05 27.60 -8.85
N THR A 235 5.63 28.35 -9.88
CA THR A 235 6.50 29.28 -10.62
C THR A 235 7.02 30.39 -9.70
N LYS A 236 6.14 31.02 -8.93
CA LYS A 236 6.53 32.05 -7.96
C LYS A 236 7.48 31.51 -6.89
N GLY A 237 7.30 30.27 -6.47
CA GLY A 237 8.13 29.61 -5.47
C GLY A 237 9.47 29.10 -6.00
N GLY A 238 9.62 28.92 -7.33
CA GLY A 238 10.85 28.39 -7.93
C GLY A 238 10.96 26.86 -7.90
N TYR A 239 9.84 26.14 -7.99
CA TYR A 239 9.78 24.67 -8.01
C TYR A 239 10.10 24.13 -9.41
N GLY A 240 11.36 24.27 -9.83
CA GLY A 240 11.78 23.97 -11.19
C GLY A 240 11.75 22.50 -11.57
N GLY A 241 11.89 21.60 -10.62
CA GLY A 241 11.77 20.15 -10.85
C GLY A 241 10.34 19.75 -11.22
N ILE A 242 9.38 20.15 -10.40
CA ILE A 242 7.95 19.83 -10.62
C ILE A 242 7.45 20.51 -11.90
N LEU A 243 7.79 21.77 -12.11
CA LEU A 243 7.43 22.52 -13.32
C LEU A 243 8.05 21.95 -14.57
N GLY A 244 9.35 21.57 -14.51
CA GLY A 244 10.08 21.00 -15.64
C GLY A 244 9.50 19.67 -16.11
N VAL A 245 9.13 18.80 -15.17
CA VAL A 245 8.49 17.50 -15.50
C VAL A 245 7.11 17.73 -16.12
N GLY A 246 6.30 18.62 -15.52
CA GLY A 246 4.94 18.90 -15.99
C GLY A 246 4.87 19.76 -17.25
N ALA A 247 5.98 20.32 -17.74
CA ALA A 247 6.00 21.31 -18.84
C ALA A 247 5.44 20.81 -20.17
N GLY A 248 5.50 19.49 -20.40
CA GLY A 248 5.00 18.85 -21.62
C GLY A 248 3.53 18.49 -21.61
N SER A 249 2.88 18.51 -20.46
CA SER A 249 1.47 18.12 -20.31
C SER A 249 0.51 19.29 -20.51
N ALA A 250 -0.70 18.99 -20.97
CA ALA A 250 -1.83 19.90 -20.94
C ALA A 250 -2.44 20.01 -19.53
N SER A 251 -2.12 19.06 -18.62
CA SER A 251 -2.56 19.03 -17.23
C SER A 251 -1.46 19.58 -16.33
N GLY A 252 -1.61 20.80 -15.85
CA GLY A 252 -0.58 21.48 -15.06
C GLY A 252 -0.25 20.79 -13.75
N PRO A 253 1.01 20.82 -13.30
CA PRO A 253 1.44 20.16 -12.09
C PRO A 253 0.85 20.80 -10.81
N ARG A 254 0.87 20.04 -9.72
CA ARG A 254 0.44 20.48 -8.38
C ARG A 254 1.41 19.98 -7.33
N LEU A 255 1.66 20.78 -6.30
CA LEU A 255 2.25 20.29 -5.06
C LEU A 255 1.21 20.40 -3.96
N VAL A 256 0.80 19.26 -3.40
CA VAL A 256 -0.19 19.20 -2.32
C VAL A 256 0.50 18.93 -1.01
N LYS A 257 0.23 19.78 -0.02
CA LYS A 257 0.66 19.57 1.37
C LYS A 257 -0.56 19.25 2.23
N LEU A 258 -0.53 18.11 2.91
CA LEU A 258 -1.49 17.70 3.91
C LEU A 258 -0.84 17.77 5.29
N SER A 259 -1.50 18.35 6.29
CA SER A 259 -0.93 18.47 7.63
C SER A 259 -1.93 18.00 8.68
N TYR A 260 -1.65 16.82 9.23
CA TYR A 260 -2.29 16.31 10.43
C TYR A 260 -1.48 16.75 11.65
N THR A 261 -2.14 17.35 12.63
CA THR A 261 -1.50 17.81 13.87
C THR A 261 -2.25 17.26 15.08
N SER A 262 -1.51 16.67 16.00
CA SER A 262 -2.05 16.19 17.28
C SER A 262 -1.59 17.12 18.42
N PRO A 263 -2.48 17.57 19.31
CA PRO A 263 -2.10 18.41 20.45
C PRO A 263 -1.15 17.72 21.44
N LYS A 264 -1.02 16.40 21.36
CA LYS A 264 -0.15 15.59 22.20
C LYS A 264 1.13 15.14 21.49
N ALA A 265 1.31 15.54 20.23
CA ALA A 265 2.48 15.16 19.46
C ALA A 265 3.77 15.71 20.08
N LYS A 266 4.76 14.85 20.24
CA LYS A 266 6.12 15.20 20.66
C LYS A 266 7.09 15.22 19.49
N LYS A 267 6.73 14.54 18.41
CA LYS A 267 7.53 14.33 17.21
C LYS A 267 6.73 14.69 15.95
N SER A 268 7.46 14.94 14.88
CA SER A 268 6.91 15.28 13.58
C SER A 268 7.54 14.44 12.49
N LEU A 269 6.71 13.89 11.60
CA LEU A 269 7.12 13.15 10.42
C LEU A 269 6.69 13.90 9.16
N ALA A 270 7.53 13.87 8.14
CA ALA A 270 7.16 14.26 6.80
C ALA A 270 7.20 13.06 5.85
N PHE A 271 6.11 12.81 5.17
CA PHE A 271 6.02 11.81 4.11
C PHE A 271 5.97 12.52 2.76
N VAL A 272 6.80 12.09 1.81
CA VAL A 272 6.89 12.70 0.48
C VAL A 272 6.57 11.63 -0.57
N GLY A 273 5.62 11.88 -1.45
CA GLY A 273 5.18 10.88 -2.44
C GLY A 273 5.40 11.33 -3.87
N LYS A 274 6.03 10.47 -4.69
CA LYS A 274 6.04 10.62 -6.14
C LYS A 274 4.62 10.50 -6.66
N GLY A 275 4.17 11.50 -7.42
CA GLY A 275 2.82 11.59 -7.94
C GLY A 275 2.78 11.82 -9.45
N ILE A 276 3.49 11.04 -10.23
CA ILE A 276 3.43 11.12 -11.68
C ILE A 276 2.17 10.40 -12.15
N THR A 277 1.14 11.19 -12.47
CA THR A 277 -0.21 10.65 -12.79
C THR A 277 -0.23 9.83 -14.08
N TYR A 278 0.69 10.11 -14.98
CA TYR A 278 1.04 9.27 -16.10
C TYR A 278 2.49 9.54 -16.55
N ASP A 279 3.26 8.47 -16.76
CA ASP A 279 4.65 8.58 -17.21
C ASP A 279 4.85 7.97 -18.60
N SER A 280 4.93 8.82 -19.61
CA SER A 280 5.29 8.43 -20.96
C SER A 280 6.81 8.31 -21.17
N GLY A 281 7.62 8.76 -20.20
CA GLY A 281 9.05 9.01 -20.35
C GLY A 281 9.39 10.41 -20.89
N GLY A 282 8.41 11.19 -21.30
CA GLY A 282 8.62 12.50 -21.93
C GLY A 282 9.29 12.36 -23.29
N ILE A 283 10.28 13.23 -23.59
CA ILE A 283 11.07 13.14 -24.86
C ILE A 283 11.89 11.84 -24.91
N SER A 284 12.37 11.33 -23.78
CA SER A 284 12.97 9.99 -23.67
C SER A 284 11.87 8.91 -23.61
N LEU A 285 11.05 8.85 -24.66
CA LEU A 285 9.80 8.10 -24.73
C LEU A 285 10.00 6.60 -24.42
N LYS A 286 9.17 6.06 -23.55
CA LYS A 286 9.15 4.61 -23.24
C LYS A 286 8.79 3.81 -24.49
N PRO A 287 9.41 2.64 -24.71
CA PRO A 287 9.03 1.75 -25.80
C PRO A 287 7.57 1.32 -25.74
N ALA A 288 6.95 1.04 -26.89
CA ALA A 288 5.60 0.48 -26.94
C ALA A 288 5.52 -0.83 -26.12
N GLY A 289 4.40 -1.04 -25.42
CA GLY A 289 4.22 -2.19 -24.51
C GLY A 289 4.72 -1.96 -23.08
N HIS A 290 5.25 -0.77 -22.79
CA HIS A 290 5.70 -0.39 -21.44
C HIS A 290 4.94 0.80 -20.84
N ASN A 291 3.90 1.27 -21.52
CA ASN A 291 3.13 2.46 -21.14
C ASN A 291 1.80 2.15 -20.43
N GLU A 292 1.25 0.97 -20.65
CA GLU A 292 -0.14 0.63 -20.29
C GLU A 292 -0.38 0.65 -18.78
N THR A 293 0.66 0.40 -18.00
CA THR A 293 0.60 0.39 -16.52
C THR A 293 1.08 1.67 -15.88
N MET A 294 1.60 2.64 -16.66
CA MET A 294 2.24 3.85 -16.14
C MET A 294 1.29 4.83 -15.44
N LYS A 295 0.01 4.54 -15.38
CA LYS A 295 -0.94 5.16 -14.45
C LYS A 295 -0.61 4.85 -12.98
N CYS A 296 0.19 3.82 -12.70
CA CYS A 296 0.61 3.47 -11.35
C CYS A 296 1.76 4.32 -10.81
N ASP A 297 2.34 5.20 -11.63
CA ASP A 297 3.55 5.98 -11.30
C ASP A 297 3.30 7.11 -10.28
N MET A 298 2.11 7.18 -9.77
CA MET A 298 1.66 8.03 -8.66
C MET A 298 1.37 7.24 -7.37
N ALA A 299 1.71 5.95 -7.31
CA ALA A 299 1.43 5.10 -6.16
C ALA A 299 2.14 5.59 -4.88
N GLY A 300 3.30 6.23 -4.99
CA GLY A 300 3.98 6.85 -3.86
C GLY A 300 3.15 7.96 -3.23
N ALA A 301 2.61 8.88 -4.03
CA ALA A 301 1.72 9.93 -3.55
C ALA A 301 0.40 9.36 -2.99
N ALA A 302 -0.14 8.30 -3.60
CA ALA A 302 -1.33 7.63 -3.09
C ALA A 302 -1.09 6.98 -1.72
N ALA A 303 0.07 6.35 -1.51
CA ALA A 303 0.45 5.77 -0.23
C ALA A 303 0.64 6.84 0.86
N VAL A 304 1.33 7.92 0.54
CA VAL A 304 1.53 9.05 1.46
C VAL A 304 0.19 9.70 1.84
N PHE A 305 -0.66 9.98 0.86
CA PHE A 305 -2.01 10.51 1.09
C PHE A 305 -2.82 9.62 2.04
N ALA A 306 -2.90 8.31 1.74
CA ALA A 306 -3.62 7.34 2.54
C ALA A 306 -3.07 7.24 3.98
N ALA A 307 -1.74 7.25 4.14
CA ALA A 307 -1.11 7.17 5.46
C ALA A 307 -1.40 8.40 6.34
N VAL A 308 -1.39 9.61 5.75
CA VAL A 308 -1.74 10.85 6.50
C VAL A 308 -3.20 10.82 6.94
N VAL A 309 -4.11 10.38 6.06
CA VAL A 309 -5.54 10.27 6.41
C VAL A 309 -5.75 9.19 7.48
N ALA A 310 -5.09 8.04 7.35
CA ALA A 310 -5.16 6.98 8.36
C ALA A 310 -4.62 7.45 9.72
N ALA A 311 -3.51 8.18 9.77
CA ALA A 311 -2.96 8.74 11.01
C ALA A 311 -3.95 9.69 11.69
N ALA A 312 -4.65 10.53 10.92
CA ALA A 312 -5.67 11.43 11.43
C ALA A 312 -6.90 10.67 11.97
N ARG A 313 -7.38 9.66 11.24
CA ARG A 313 -8.51 8.81 11.65
C ARG A 313 -8.22 8.01 12.92
N LEU A 314 -6.98 7.56 13.07
CA LEU A 314 -6.52 6.84 14.25
C LEU A 314 -6.22 7.77 15.43
N GLY A 315 -6.16 9.09 15.20
CA GLY A 315 -5.85 10.08 16.25
C GLY A 315 -4.44 9.90 16.82
N LEU A 316 -3.46 9.54 15.99
CA LEU A 316 -2.10 9.26 16.46
C LEU A 316 -1.46 10.48 17.14
N GLU A 317 -0.70 10.27 18.20
CA GLU A 317 -0.04 11.33 18.98
C GLU A 317 1.32 11.75 18.34
N VAL A 318 1.28 11.99 17.03
CA VAL A 318 2.41 12.45 16.19
C VAL A 318 1.90 13.45 15.17
N ASN A 319 2.71 14.47 14.82
CA ASN A 319 2.40 15.32 13.68
C ASN A 319 2.87 14.65 12.40
N VAL A 320 2.00 14.60 11.40
CA VAL A 320 2.34 14.00 10.11
C VAL A 320 2.01 14.99 8.98
N THR A 321 3.02 15.33 8.19
CA THR A 321 2.87 16.15 7.00
C THR A 321 3.08 15.29 5.75
N GLY A 322 2.12 15.26 4.83
CA GLY A 322 2.25 14.58 3.53
C GLY A 322 2.48 15.59 2.41
N TRP A 323 3.45 15.33 1.55
CA TRP A 323 3.77 16.13 0.38
C TRP A 323 3.55 15.27 -0.87
N LEU A 324 2.62 15.67 -1.75
CA LEU A 324 2.30 14.95 -2.97
C LEU A 324 2.82 15.79 -4.16
N ALA A 325 3.90 15.32 -4.78
CA ALA A 325 4.52 15.97 -5.94
C ALA A 325 3.85 15.47 -7.22
N LEU A 326 2.79 16.16 -7.66
CA LEU A 326 1.91 15.71 -8.74
C LEU A 326 2.32 16.36 -10.07
N ALA A 327 2.61 15.56 -11.07
CA ALA A 327 2.86 15.98 -12.44
C ALA A 327 2.45 14.87 -13.43
N GLU A 328 2.34 15.23 -14.71
CA GLU A 328 2.15 14.27 -15.80
C GLU A 328 3.32 14.45 -16.78
N ASN A 329 4.08 13.38 -17.05
CA ASN A 329 5.26 13.42 -17.89
C ASN A 329 4.91 13.06 -19.34
N MET A 330 4.78 14.09 -20.20
CA MET A 330 4.33 13.95 -21.59
C MET A 330 5.30 14.58 -22.58
N PRO A 331 5.47 14.00 -23.79
CA PRO A 331 6.20 14.63 -24.88
C PRO A 331 5.34 15.70 -25.55
N SER A 332 5.89 16.87 -25.77
CA SER A 332 5.27 17.96 -26.56
C SER A 332 6.29 18.98 -26.98
N GLY A 333 5.87 20.02 -27.68
CA GLY A 333 6.74 21.13 -28.07
C GLY A 333 7.23 21.99 -26.90
N SER A 334 6.59 21.88 -25.72
CA SER A 334 6.99 22.57 -24.48
C SER A 334 7.69 21.68 -23.45
N ALA A 335 7.84 20.36 -23.76
CA ALA A 335 8.45 19.43 -22.83
C ALA A 335 9.92 19.69 -22.58
N THR A 336 10.39 19.39 -21.38
CA THR A 336 11.81 19.35 -21.02
C THR A 336 12.56 18.35 -21.93
N ARG A 337 13.72 18.74 -22.42
CA ARG A 337 14.54 17.96 -23.35
C ARG A 337 15.79 17.44 -22.66
N PRO A 338 16.32 16.29 -23.07
CA PRO A 338 17.68 15.92 -22.69
C PRO A 338 18.67 17.03 -23.03
N GLY A 339 19.47 17.46 -22.03
CA GLY A 339 20.39 18.58 -22.10
C GLY A 339 19.84 19.91 -21.51
N ASP A 340 18.56 19.99 -21.19
CA ASP A 340 18.02 21.15 -20.47
C ASP A 340 18.50 21.13 -19.00
N VAL A 341 18.65 22.31 -18.42
CA VAL A 341 19.03 22.49 -17.00
C VAL A 341 17.86 23.09 -16.22
N LEU A 342 17.43 22.35 -15.18
CA LEU A 342 16.39 22.81 -14.26
C LEU A 342 17.02 23.46 -13.02
N ARG A 343 16.42 24.53 -12.55
CA ARG A 343 16.75 25.15 -11.27
C ARG A 343 15.74 24.70 -10.23
N MET A 344 16.20 23.84 -9.34
CA MET A 344 15.37 23.22 -8.29
C MET A 344 14.98 24.24 -7.21
N TYR A 345 13.95 23.88 -6.44
CA TYR A 345 13.50 24.72 -5.31
C TYR A 345 14.60 24.93 -4.26
N SER A 346 15.53 24.02 -4.11
CA SER A 346 16.73 24.16 -3.27
C SER A 346 17.74 25.21 -3.76
N GLY A 347 17.60 25.70 -4.99
CA GLY A 347 18.56 26.53 -5.68
C GLY A 347 19.62 25.78 -6.48
N LYS A 348 19.82 24.47 -6.22
CA LYS A 348 20.71 23.62 -7.03
C LYS A 348 20.20 23.54 -8.46
N THR A 349 21.12 23.36 -9.39
CA THR A 349 20.81 23.13 -10.81
C THR A 349 20.99 21.64 -11.15
N VAL A 350 20.07 21.13 -11.97
CA VAL A 350 20.09 19.73 -12.42
C VAL A 350 20.09 19.68 -13.95
N GLU A 351 21.10 19.08 -14.54
CA GLU A 351 21.12 18.73 -15.96
C GLU A 351 20.23 17.49 -16.18
N VAL A 352 19.22 17.62 -17.02
CA VAL A 352 18.33 16.53 -17.37
C VAL A 352 18.92 15.77 -18.55
N LEU A 353 19.53 14.63 -18.32
CA LEU A 353 20.08 13.77 -19.39
C LEU A 353 19.07 12.72 -19.88
N ASN A 354 18.06 12.42 -19.04
CA ASN A 354 17.00 11.49 -19.37
C ASN A 354 15.67 11.98 -18.75
N THR A 355 14.68 12.26 -19.58
CA THR A 355 13.38 12.73 -19.13
C THR A 355 12.48 11.61 -18.58
N ASP A 356 12.88 10.32 -18.70
CA ASP A 356 12.27 9.16 -18.05
C ASP A 356 12.86 8.91 -16.63
N ALA A 357 13.72 9.80 -16.16
CA ALA A 357 14.19 9.88 -14.78
C ALA A 357 13.59 11.14 -14.09
N GLU A 358 12.31 11.33 -14.26
CA GLU A 358 11.49 12.49 -13.85
C GLU A 358 11.08 12.43 -12.39
N GLY A 359 10.83 11.21 -11.86
CA GLY A 359 10.34 11.02 -10.49
C GLY A 359 11.27 11.63 -9.45
N ARG A 360 12.59 11.48 -9.62
CA ARG A 360 13.58 12.08 -8.74
C ARG A 360 13.61 13.60 -8.82
N LEU A 361 13.20 14.20 -9.94
CA LEU A 361 13.13 15.66 -10.10
C LEU A 361 11.97 16.26 -9.33
N VAL A 362 10.77 15.67 -9.41
CA VAL A 362 9.63 16.17 -8.63
C VAL A 362 9.83 15.91 -7.13
N LEU A 363 10.44 14.78 -6.76
CA LEU A 363 10.79 14.47 -5.38
C LEU A 363 11.82 15.43 -4.80
N ALA A 364 12.82 15.85 -5.58
CA ALA A 364 13.86 16.77 -5.13
C ALA A 364 13.26 18.10 -4.62
N ASP A 365 12.30 18.68 -5.35
CA ASP A 365 11.61 19.89 -4.91
C ASP A 365 10.78 19.65 -3.64
N ALA A 366 10.05 18.53 -3.57
CA ALA A 366 9.19 18.21 -2.46
C ALA A 366 9.98 17.84 -1.19
N LEU A 367 11.10 17.11 -1.32
CA LEU A 367 12.02 16.77 -0.22
C LEU A 367 12.62 18.04 0.39
N TRP A 368 13.07 18.96 -0.47
CA TRP A 368 13.61 20.22 0.01
C TRP A 368 12.52 21.06 0.70
N ALA A 369 11.30 21.11 0.15
CA ALA A 369 10.18 21.80 0.78
C ALA A 369 9.82 21.18 2.15
N ALA A 370 9.78 19.86 2.27
CA ALA A 370 9.55 19.18 3.53
C ALA A 370 10.66 19.45 4.55
N SER A 371 11.90 19.51 4.09
CA SER A 371 13.08 19.78 4.94
C SER A 371 13.06 21.19 5.57
N GLN A 372 12.44 22.18 4.89
CA GLN A 372 12.33 23.53 5.44
C GLN A 372 11.46 23.59 6.71
N GLU A 373 10.60 22.60 6.92
CA GLU A 373 9.75 22.48 8.12
C GLU A 373 10.46 21.77 9.29
N LYS A 374 11.68 21.28 9.06
CA LYS A 374 12.53 20.63 10.06
C LYS A 374 11.81 19.52 10.82
N PRO A 375 11.23 18.52 10.12
CA PRO A 375 10.64 17.37 10.79
C PRO A 375 11.74 16.52 11.46
N ASP A 376 11.35 15.70 12.43
CA ASP A 376 12.28 14.76 13.07
C ASP A 376 12.78 13.70 12.08
N ALA A 377 11.92 13.28 11.12
CA ALA A 377 12.32 12.41 10.03
C ALA A 377 11.48 12.64 8.76
N ILE A 378 12.08 12.32 7.61
CA ILE A 378 11.41 12.31 6.31
C ILE A 378 11.43 10.88 5.76
N ILE A 379 10.30 10.42 5.21
CA ILE A 379 10.24 9.20 4.40
C ILE A 379 9.65 9.56 3.04
N ASP A 380 10.37 9.30 1.96
CA ASP A 380 9.78 9.41 0.64
C ASP A 380 9.45 8.03 0.06
N VAL A 381 8.39 8.00 -0.77
CA VAL A 381 7.86 6.79 -1.38
C VAL A 381 7.67 7.03 -2.87
N ALA A 382 8.24 6.17 -3.69
CA ALA A 382 8.18 6.32 -5.13
C ALA A 382 8.25 4.99 -5.89
N THR A 383 7.51 4.90 -6.97
CA THR A 383 7.75 3.97 -8.08
C THR A 383 8.92 4.51 -8.89
N LEU A 384 10.15 4.36 -8.34
CA LEU A 384 11.25 5.19 -8.84
C LEU A 384 12.06 4.52 -9.91
N THR A 385 12.41 3.22 -9.73
CA THR A 385 13.38 2.60 -10.65
C THR A 385 13.00 1.19 -11.08
N GLY A 386 13.08 0.95 -12.39
CA GLY A 386 13.04 -0.42 -12.92
C GLY A 386 14.22 -1.27 -12.41
N ALA A 387 15.32 -0.63 -12.01
CA ALA A 387 16.49 -1.30 -11.43
C ALA A 387 16.14 -1.99 -10.10
N MET A 388 15.27 -1.39 -9.27
CA MET A 388 14.82 -2.01 -8.03
C MET A 388 13.94 -3.23 -8.30
N MET A 389 13.08 -3.18 -9.32
CA MET A 389 12.31 -4.35 -9.76
C MET A 389 13.20 -5.50 -10.23
N LEU A 390 14.29 -5.20 -10.94
CA LEU A 390 15.27 -6.21 -11.35
C LEU A 390 16.02 -6.82 -10.17
N ALA A 391 16.29 -6.01 -9.13
CA ALA A 391 17.02 -6.46 -7.94
C ALA A 391 16.17 -7.29 -6.99
N LEU A 392 14.93 -6.85 -6.70
CA LEU A 392 14.09 -7.39 -5.62
C LEU A 392 12.81 -8.09 -6.12
N GLY A 393 12.54 -8.02 -7.42
CA GLY A 393 11.33 -8.59 -8.01
C GLY A 393 10.08 -7.72 -7.82
N SER A 394 8.92 -8.31 -8.09
CA SER A 394 7.63 -7.59 -8.13
C SER A 394 6.87 -7.56 -6.80
N ARG A 395 7.44 -8.04 -5.70
CA ARG A 395 6.73 -8.13 -4.42
C ARG A 395 7.45 -7.52 -3.25
N THR A 396 8.71 -7.11 -3.43
CA THR A 396 9.58 -6.55 -2.39
C THR A 396 10.04 -5.17 -2.81
N TYR A 397 9.96 -4.19 -1.94
CA TYR A 397 10.51 -2.86 -2.20
C TYR A 397 11.83 -2.63 -1.49
N GLY A 398 12.64 -1.69 -2.01
CA GLY A 398 13.93 -1.32 -1.44
C GLY A 398 13.80 -0.18 -0.44
N ILE A 399 14.52 -0.27 0.68
CA ILE A 399 14.64 0.81 1.67
C ILE A 399 16.07 1.32 1.68
N MET A 400 16.27 2.59 1.35
CA MET A 400 17.55 3.30 1.49
C MET A 400 17.41 4.41 2.54
N ALA A 401 18.48 4.74 3.26
CA ALA A 401 18.43 5.80 4.25
C ALA A 401 19.80 6.46 4.44
N ASN A 402 19.83 7.65 5.02
CA ASN A 402 21.04 8.33 5.45
C ASN A 402 21.47 7.95 6.87
N ASP A 403 20.65 7.16 7.57
CA ASP A 403 20.91 6.63 8.90
C ASP A 403 20.56 5.14 8.96
N ASP A 404 21.48 4.29 9.38
CA ASP A 404 21.31 2.83 9.38
C ASP A 404 20.29 2.36 10.45
N ALA A 405 20.23 3.04 11.59
CA ALA A 405 19.27 2.69 12.64
C ALA A 405 17.85 3.01 12.19
N PHE A 406 17.66 4.15 11.56
CA PHE A 406 16.36 4.52 11.00
C PHE A 406 15.94 3.59 9.86
N ARG A 407 16.90 3.21 8.97
CA ARG A 407 16.62 2.22 7.92
C ARG A 407 16.12 0.90 8.50
N SER A 408 16.78 0.41 9.57
CA SER A 408 16.39 -0.81 10.26
C SER A 408 15.02 -0.69 10.89
N ALA A 409 14.72 0.42 11.54
CA ALA A 409 13.43 0.67 12.18
C ALA A 409 12.28 0.77 11.17
N VAL A 410 12.50 1.37 9.99
CA VAL A 410 11.52 1.37 8.89
C VAL A 410 11.32 -0.03 8.32
N HIS A 411 12.39 -0.83 8.21
CA HIS A 411 12.31 -2.22 7.76
C HIS A 411 11.52 -3.09 8.75
N GLU A 412 11.76 -2.98 10.05
CA GLU A 412 10.97 -3.66 11.07
C GLU A 412 9.48 -3.28 11.00
N ALA A 413 9.17 -2.00 10.80
CA ALA A 413 7.79 -1.54 10.62
C ALA A 413 7.13 -2.15 9.36
N ALA A 414 7.91 -2.37 8.31
CA ALA A 414 7.44 -3.06 7.10
C ALA A 414 7.13 -4.54 7.37
N GLU A 415 8.03 -5.25 8.06
CA GLU A 415 7.84 -6.65 8.46
C GLU A 415 6.62 -6.82 9.36
N GLU A 416 6.48 -6.00 10.42
CA GLU A 416 5.31 -5.98 11.30
C GLU A 416 4.00 -5.73 10.55
N SER A 417 4.06 -4.96 9.47
CA SER A 417 2.92 -4.68 8.61
C SER A 417 2.65 -5.78 7.56
N GLY A 418 3.54 -6.76 7.41
CA GLY A 418 3.46 -7.79 6.37
C GLY A 418 3.69 -7.23 4.96
N GLU A 419 4.43 -6.14 4.82
CA GLU A 419 4.85 -5.55 3.54
C GLU A 419 6.30 -5.91 3.26
N PRO A 420 6.61 -6.84 2.32
CA PRO A 420 7.97 -7.27 2.06
C PRO A 420 8.87 -6.13 1.62
N ALA A 421 9.96 -5.93 2.33
CA ALA A 421 10.93 -4.89 2.07
C ALA A 421 12.36 -5.41 2.26
N TRP A 422 13.36 -4.71 1.69
CA TRP A 422 14.74 -5.07 1.86
C TRP A 422 15.63 -3.83 2.03
N PRO A 423 16.54 -3.82 3.03
CA PRO A 423 17.49 -2.73 3.22
C PRO A 423 18.52 -2.69 2.09
N MET A 424 18.68 -1.52 1.48
CA MET A 424 19.64 -1.29 0.39
C MET A 424 20.70 -0.28 0.83
N PRO A 425 21.96 -0.39 0.37
CA PRO A 425 23.02 0.56 0.69
C PRO A 425 22.91 1.85 -0.13
N LEU A 426 23.61 2.89 0.31
CA LEU A 426 23.90 4.13 -0.45
C LEU A 426 25.42 4.31 -0.60
N PRO A 427 26.07 3.61 -1.54
CA PRO A 427 27.52 3.63 -1.67
C PRO A 427 28.03 4.93 -2.32
N GLU A 428 28.82 5.72 -1.60
CA GLU A 428 29.31 7.03 -2.01
C GLU A 428 30.04 7.07 -3.35
N HIS A 429 30.71 6.00 -3.73
CA HIS A 429 31.48 5.97 -5.00
C HIS A 429 30.59 6.15 -6.24
N LEU A 430 29.29 5.82 -6.16
CA LEU A 430 28.36 6.04 -7.27
C LEU A 430 27.95 7.50 -7.44
N ARG A 431 28.11 8.34 -6.40
CA ARG A 431 27.74 9.77 -6.46
C ARG A 431 28.46 10.51 -7.57
N LYS A 432 29.75 10.21 -7.75
CA LYS A 432 30.59 10.87 -8.77
C LYS A 432 30.05 10.68 -10.19
N GLY A 433 29.37 9.58 -10.48
CA GLY A 433 28.75 9.32 -11.79
C GLY A 433 27.64 10.31 -12.16
N MET A 434 27.15 11.11 -11.21
CA MET A 434 26.16 12.17 -11.44
C MET A 434 26.77 13.57 -11.57
N ASP A 435 28.10 13.71 -11.59
CA ASP A 435 28.73 15.01 -11.83
C ASP A 435 28.40 15.52 -13.22
N SER A 436 28.02 16.78 -13.33
CA SER A 436 27.69 17.43 -14.60
C SER A 436 28.74 18.50 -14.93
N PRO A 437 29.16 18.63 -16.19
CA PRO A 437 29.97 19.77 -16.60
C PRO A 437 29.16 21.06 -16.73
N THR A 438 27.84 20.99 -16.70
CA THR A 438 26.94 22.12 -17.04
C THR A 438 26.14 22.59 -15.82
N ALA A 439 25.82 21.70 -14.88
CA ALA A 439 24.99 21.96 -13.69
C ALA A 439 25.67 21.41 -12.44
N ASP A 440 25.06 21.61 -11.26
CA ASP A 440 25.57 21.10 -9.99
C ASP A 440 25.52 19.57 -9.94
N ILE A 441 24.52 18.95 -10.62
CA ILE A 441 24.34 17.51 -10.68
C ILE A 441 23.54 17.15 -11.95
N ALA A 442 23.74 15.93 -12.49
CA ALA A 442 22.89 15.35 -13.52
C ALA A 442 21.82 14.44 -12.91
N ASN A 443 20.65 14.32 -13.57
CA ASN A 443 19.61 13.38 -13.12
C ASN A 443 19.88 11.91 -13.46
N MET A 444 21.01 11.64 -14.09
CA MET A 444 21.48 10.30 -14.46
C MET A 444 22.90 10.08 -13.93
N GLY A 445 23.22 8.84 -13.62
CA GLY A 445 24.55 8.36 -13.30
C GLY A 445 24.85 7.05 -14.03
N GLU A 446 25.69 6.22 -13.46
CA GLU A 446 25.99 4.91 -14.02
C GLU A 446 24.74 4.04 -14.11
N ARG A 447 24.62 3.27 -15.22
CA ARG A 447 23.50 2.35 -15.41
C ARG A 447 23.47 1.24 -14.35
N MET A 448 24.67 0.73 -13.99
CA MET A 448 24.78 -0.28 -12.94
C MET A 448 24.54 0.36 -11.58
N GLY A 449 23.75 -0.30 -10.75
CA GLY A 449 23.33 0.30 -9.46
C GLY A 449 22.31 1.44 -9.61
N GLY A 450 21.55 1.51 -10.70
CA GLY A 450 20.64 2.63 -11.01
C GLY A 450 19.64 2.97 -9.90
N GLY A 451 19.18 1.98 -9.12
CA GLY A 451 18.34 2.23 -7.93
C GLY A 451 19.10 2.97 -6.83
N LEU A 452 20.36 2.59 -6.59
CA LEU A 452 21.22 3.24 -5.59
C LEU A 452 21.62 4.66 -6.02
N VAL A 453 21.87 4.86 -7.32
CA VAL A 453 22.11 6.18 -7.92
C VAL A 453 20.91 7.10 -7.69
N ALA A 454 19.69 6.58 -7.88
CA ALA A 454 18.48 7.35 -7.64
C ALA A 454 18.34 7.76 -6.15
N GLY A 455 18.61 6.84 -5.22
CA GLY A 455 18.64 7.14 -3.79
C GLY A 455 19.69 8.20 -3.41
N LEU A 456 20.91 8.10 -3.98
CA LEU A 456 21.96 9.09 -3.78
C LEU A 456 21.57 10.47 -4.35
N PHE A 457 20.87 10.51 -5.49
CA PHE A 457 20.33 11.77 -6.02
C PHE A 457 19.32 12.40 -5.06
N LEU A 458 18.38 11.64 -4.53
CA LEU A 458 17.37 12.15 -3.60
C LEU A 458 17.99 12.69 -2.32
N ARG A 459 19.01 12.01 -1.78
CA ARG A 459 19.73 12.44 -0.59
C ARG A 459 20.33 13.85 -0.71
N GLU A 460 20.73 14.26 -1.93
CA GLU A 460 21.25 15.61 -2.22
C GLU A 460 20.24 16.74 -1.93
N PHE A 461 18.95 16.40 -1.86
CA PHE A 461 17.83 17.32 -1.66
C PHE A 461 17.15 17.18 -0.29
N VAL A 462 17.73 16.39 0.60
CA VAL A 462 17.33 16.34 2.01
C VAL A 462 18.11 17.39 2.80
N GLY A 463 17.45 18.12 3.69
CA GLY A 463 18.08 19.13 4.54
C GLY A 463 19.13 18.53 5.47
N GLU A 464 20.19 19.29 5.73
CA GLU A 464 21.28 18.86 6.61
C GLU A 464 20.75 18.49 8.00
N GLY A 465 21.22 17.38 8.56
CA GLY A 465 20.87 16.89 9.89
C GLY A 465 19.48 16.25 10.00
N ILE A 466 18.73 16.13 8.91
CA ILE A 466 17.42 15.46 8.91
C ILE A 466 17.58 13.97 8.61
N THR A 467 17.04 13.14 9.48
CA THR A 467 16.95 11.69 9.27
C THR A 467 16.00 11.40 8.11
N TRP A 468 16.43 10.57 7.15
CA TRP A 468 15.68 10.32 5.94
C TRP A 468 15.76 8.86 5.49
N ALA A 469 14.64 8.37 4.95
CA ALA A 469 14.56 7.10 4.24
C ALA A 469 13.77 7.24 2.93
N HIS A 470 14.19 6.47 1.93
CA HIS A 470 13.53 6.32 0.62
C HIS A 470 13.00 4.89 0.47
N LEU A 471 11.73 4.76 0.08
CA LEU A 471 11.07 3.51 -0.24
C LEU A 471 10.85 3.45 -1.75
N ASP A 472 11.65 2.64 -2.46
CA ASP A 472 11.45 2.40 -3.89
C ASP A 472 10.47 1.24 -4.09
N ILE A 473 9.22 1.59 -4.31
CA ILE A 473 8.09 0.66 -4.43
C ILE A 473 7.78 0.27 -5.89
N ALA A 474 8.69 0.52 -6.84
CA ALA A 474 8.44 0.26 -8.27
C ALA A 474 7.98 -1.18 -8.55
N GLY A 475 8.51 -2.17 -7.80
CA GLY A 475 8.11 -3.57 -7.93
C GLY A 475 6.68 -3.85 -7.45
N PRO A 476 6.39 -3.64 -6.16
CA PRO A 476 5.14 -4.08 -5.55
C PRO A 476 3.96 -3.12 -5.71
N ALA A 477 4.12 -1.92 -6.27
CA ALA A 477 3.06 -0.92 -6.38
C ALA A 477 1.87 -1.37 -7.24
N PHE A 478 2.12 -2.19 -8.25
CA PHE A 478 1.10 -2.64 -9.22
C PHE A 478 1.27 -4.13 -9.53
N ASN A 479 0.23 -4.93 -9.27
CA ASN A 479 0.22 -6.35 -9.57
C ASN A 479 -0.37 -6.62 -10.97
N GLU A 480 0.47 -6.94 -11.93
CA GLU A 480 0.05 -7.29 -13.29
C GLU A 480 -0.43 -8.75 -13.38
N GLY A 481 -0.03 -9.59 -12.45
CA GLY A 481 -0.38 -11.01 -12.39
C GLY A 481 -1.75 -11.31 -11.80
N GLY A 482 -2.00 -12.57 -11.49
CA GLY A 482 -3.19 -13.00 -10.74
C GLY A 482 -3.18 -12.48 -9.30
N PRO A 483 -4.36 -12.32 -8.67
CA PRO A 483 -4.46 -11.94 -7.27
C PRO A 483 -3.90 -13.03 -6.33
N PHE A 484 -3.31 -12.63 -5.20
CA PHE A 484 -2.79 -13.54 -4.17
C PHE A 484 -3.05 -12.97 -2.78
N GLY A 485 -3.26 -13.83 -1.77
CA GLY A 485 -3.62 -13.39 -0.42
C GLY A 485 -4.75 -12.37 -0.47
N TYR A 486 -4.52 -11.19 0.08
CA TYR A 486 -5.41 -10.02 0.02
C TYR A 486 -5.05 -9.03 -1.11
N THR A 487 -3.99 -9.30 -1.88
CA THR A 487 -3.53 -8.42 -2.95
C THR A 487 -4.32 -8.66 -4.22
N PRO A 488 -5.00 -7.64 -4.80
CA PRO A 488 -5.74 -7.76 -6.05
C PRO A 488 -4.80 -7.69 -7.25
N LYS A 489 -5.33 -7.86 -8.46
CA LYS A 489 -4.72 -7.36 -9.68
C LYS A 489 -4.85 -5.84 -9.73
N GLY A 490 -3.83 -5.13 -10.21
CA GLY A 490 -3.79 -3.66 -10.25
C GLY A 490 -3.10 -3.06 -9.05
N GLY A 491 -3.52 -1.88 -8.61
CA GLY A 491 -2.96 -1.16 -7.48
C GLY A 491 -2.99 -1.97 -6.19
N THR A 492 -1.86 -2.05 -5.50
CA THR A 492 -1.70 -2.90 -4.31
C THR A 492 -1.88 -2.15 -2.99
N GLY A 493 -1.60 -0.85 -2.98
CA GLY A 493 -1.57 -0.01 -1.77
C GLY A 493 -0.30 -0.22 -0.94
N THR A 494 0.78 -0.74 -1.53
CA THR A 494 2.09 -0.91 -0.89
C THR A 494 2.57 0.37 -0.23
N ALA A 495 3.27 0.22 0.88
CA ALA A 495 3.83 1.21 1.79
C ALA A 495 2.79 1.94 2.68
N VAL A 496 1.49 1.86 2.42
CA VAL A 496 0.49 2.51 3.29
C VAL A 496 0.60 1.99 4.72
N ARG A 497 0.64 0.68 4.91
CA ARG A 497 0.70 0.05 6.25
C ARG A 497 2.02 0.32 6.93
N THR A 498 3.13 0.27 6.20
CA THR A 498 4.46 0.62 6.71
C THR A 498 4.50 2.05 7.23
N LEU A 499 4.03 3.03 6.45
CA LEU A 499 4.00 4.43 6.88
C LEU A 499 3.12 4.65 8.11
N VAL A 500 1.95 4.01 8.16
CA VAL A 500 1.07 4.06 9.35
C VAL A 500 1.77 3.44 10.55
N ARG A 501 2.45 2.29 10.38
CA ARG A 501 3.16 1.63 11.47
C ARG A 501 4.35 2.45 11.99
N VAL A 502 5.10 3.09 11.09
CA VAL A 502 6.15 4.04 11.49
C VAL A 502 5.55 5.18 12.31
N ALA A 503 4.42 5.76 11.86
CA ALA A 503 3.76 6.85 12.60
C ALA A 503 3.25 6.39 13.99
N GLU A 504 2.74 5.16 14.11
CA GLU A 504 2.34 4.54 15.39
C GLU A 504 3.56 4.38 16.32
N ARG A 505 4.68 3.83 15.81
CA ARG A 505 5.91 3.62 16.61
C ARG A 505 6.50 4.95 17.09
N VAL A 506 6.51 5.97 16.24
CA VAL A 506 6.95 7.33 16.62
C VAL A 506 6.01 7.93 17.69
N ALA A 507 4.71 7.76 17.57
CA ALA A 507 3.75 8.23 18.57
C ALA A 507 3.94 7.56 19.94
N LEU A 508 4.38 6.29 19.96
CA LEU A 508 4.69 5.54 21.18
C LEU A 508 6.09 5.86 21.74
N GLY A 509 6.95 6.54 20.96
CA GLY A 509 8.34 6.83 21.34
C GLY A 509 9.32 5.70 21.07
N ASP A 510 8.93 4.70 20.29
CA ASP A 510 9.75 3.53 19.92
C ASP A 510 10.72 3.81 18.76
N LEU A 511 10.53 4.93 18.07
CA LEU A 511 11.44 5.48 17.05
C LEU A 511 11.89 6.85 17.54
N GLY A 512 13.06 6.90 18.09
CA GLY A 512 13.67 8.06 18.75
C GLY A 512 14.21 9.12 17.82
#